data_a808c3e3efb1aca1027cad5289dad7d2
#
_entry.id   a808c3e3efb1aca1027cad5289dad7d2
#
_cell.length_a   1.000
_cell.length_b   1.000
_cell.length_c   1.000
_cell.angle_alpha   90.00
_cell.angle_beta   90.00
_cell.angle_gamma   90.00
#
_symmetry.space_group_name_H-M   'P 1'
#
loop_
_entity.id
_entity.type
_entity.pdbx_description
1 polymer ?
#
loop_
_entity_poly.entity_id
_entity_poly.type
_entity_poly.pdbx_seq_one_letter_code
_entity_poly.pdbx_strand_id
1 'polypeptide(L)'
;IVKRLDSSDRHKLDIVFSDLAYTYILPKRSYKVKPKDLIGIPWRVAFALQQDGWYLRQDIIWHKPNPMPESVTDRCTKSHEYLFLLAKSQKYYFDNDSIRESSMPESIAHHTKYAGKHYRKKEYGDDLASVTKWEHRAPNPLGRNKRSVWTITTKPFKGAHFATFPPDLIKPCILAGSKIGDIILDPFFGSGTTGVVAWKLNRRFIGIELNPDYCRMAEERLKPYLMQSRLFHLNTLKNNEV
;
A
#
# COMPACT_ATOMS: atom_id res chain seq x y z
N ILE A 1 -14.63 -5.25 18.68
CA ILE A 1 -15.09 -6.65 18.82
C ILE A 1 -14.00 -7.54 18.27
N VAL A 2 -13.22 -8.15 19.16
CA VAL A 2 -12.17 -9.11 18.76
C VAL A 2 -12.87 -10.43 18.44
N LYS A 3 -13.04 -10.75 17.15
CA LYS A 3 -13.36 -12.12 16.73
C LYS A 3 -12.07 -12.87 16.47
N ARG A 4 -11.89 -14.03 17.10
CA ARG A 4 -10.85 -15.00 16.72
C ARG A 4 -11.10 -15.41 15.27
N LEU A 5 -10.09 -15.24 14.42
CA LEU A 5 -10.12 -15.69 13.03
C LEU A 5 -10.04 -17.22 12.98
N ASP A 6 -10.90 -17.84 12.19
CA ASP A 6 -10.91 -19.27 11.92
C ASP A 6 -9.73 -19.63 10.99
N SER A 7 -9.28 -20.89 11.06
CA SER A 7 -8.13 -21.40 10.31
C SER A 7 -8.28 -21.33 8.78
N SER A 8 -9.52 -21.27 8.27
CA SER A 8 -9.83 -21.14 6.85
C SER A 8 -9.57 -19.73 6.27
N ASP A 9 -9.51 -18.69 7.12
CA ASP A 9 -9.29 -17.30 6.69
C ASP A 9 -7.80 -16.93 6.58
N ARG A 10 -6.89 -17.81 6.98
CA ARG A 10 -5.43 -17.54 7.03
C ARG A 10 -4.76 -17.34 5.67
N HIS A 11 -5.40 -17.73 4.58
CA HIS A 11 -4.82 -17.68 3.22
C HIS A 11 -5.15 -16.40 2.45
N LYS A 12 -5.86 -15.43 3.04
CA LYS A 12 -6.40 -14.25 2.33
C LYS A 12 -5.89 -12.90 2.82
N LEU A 13 -4.92 -12.88 3.73
CA LEU A 13 -4.43 -11.63 4.32
C LEU A 13 -3.09 -11.22 3.70
N ASP A 14 -3.14 -10.27 2.78
CA ASP A 14 -1.97 -9.51 2.36
C ASP A 14 -1.91 -8.25 3.23
N ILE A 15 -0.80 -8.07 3.95
CA ILE A 15 -0.62 -6.98 4.91
C ILE A 15 0.38 -5.97 4.33
N VAL A 16 -0.04 -4.71 4.28
CA VAL A 16 0.85 -3.58 3.99
C VAL A 16 1.20 -2.90 5.30
N PHE A 17 2.47 -2.93 5.68
CA PHE A 17 2.95 -2.25 6.89
C PHE A 17 3.47 -0.85 6.54
N SER A 18 3.00 0.14 7.28
CA SER A 18 3.60 1.47 7.33
C SER A 18 4.53 1.61 8.54
N ASP A 19 5.34 2.65 8.56
CA ASP A 19 6.35 2.99 9.60
C ASP A 19 5.85 2.97 11.07
N LEU A 20 4.56 2.76 11.31
CA LEU A 20 3.91 2.84 12.61
C LEU A 20 4.08 1.60 13.50
N ALA A 21 4.67 0.52 13.02
CA ALA A 21 4.92 -0.70 13.80
C ALA A 21 6.03 -0.53 14.86
N TYR A 22 6.26 0.69 15.32
CA TYR A 22 7.48 1.13 16.00
C TYR A 22 7.70 0.54 17.40
N THR A 23 6.70 0.02 18.09
CA THR A 23 6.84 -0.16 19.55
C THR A 23 6.78 -1.60 20.06
N TYR A 24 6.25 -2.57 19.33
CA TYR A 24 5.86 -3.85 19.94
C TYR A 24 6.45 -5.14 19.35
N ILE A 25 7.14 -5.12 18.21
CA ILE A 25 7.53 -6.35 17.50
C ILE A 25 9.00 -6.74 17.70
N LEU A 26 9.85 -5.88 18.24
CA LEU A 26 11.25 -6.18 18.39
C LEU A 26 11.53 -6.94 19.70
N PRO A 27 12.16 -8.14 19.64
CA PRO A 27 12.68 -8.79 20.84
C PRO A 27 13.68 -7.85 21.50
N LYS A 28 13.81 -7.95 22.84
CA LYS A 28 14.76 -7.19 23.69
C LYS A 28 16.26 -7.46 23.35
N ARG A 29 16.60 -7.66 22.08
CA ARG A 29 18.01 -7.66 21.66
C ARG A 29 18.48 -6.21 21.68
N SER A 30 19.36 -5.89 22.61
CA SER A 30 20.03 -4.60 22.64
C SER A 30 20.85 -4.43 21.35
N TYR A 31 20.27 -3.77 20.37
CA TYR A 31 21.07 -3.29 19.25
C TYR A 31 22.02 -2.23 19.79
N LYS A 32 23.31 -2.50 19.75
CA LYS A 32 24.33 -1.48 20.05
C LYS A 32 24.30 -0.45 18.94
N VAL A 33 23.46 0.57 19.08
CA VAL A 33 23.42 1.74 18.19
C VAL A 33 24.25 2.85 18.83
N LYS A 34 25.06 3.53 18.05
CA LYS A 34 25.82 4.69 18.48
C LYS A 34 24.92 5.94 18.40
N PRO A 35 25.25 7.01 19.18
CA PRO A 35 24.61 8.31 18.98
C PRO A 35 24.63 8.71 17.49
N LYS A 36 23.49 9.21 16.98
CA LYS A 36 23.25 9.59 15.57
C LYS A 36 23.10 8.44 14.56
N ASP A 37 23.21 7.16 14.95
CA ASP A 37 22.94 6.06 14.04
C ASP A 37 21.48 6.05 13.58
N LEU A 38 21.26 5.79 12.30
CA LEU A 38 19.92 5.47 11.78
C LEU A 38 19.55 4.06 12.21
N ILE A 39 18.51 3.92 13.04
CA ILE A 39 18.09 2.63 13.59
C ILE A 39 17.53 1.70 12.50
N GLY A 40 16.88 2.26 11.46
CA GLY A 40 16.38 1.50 10.31
C GLY A 40 15.21 0.57 10.63
N ILE A 41 14.33 0.95 11.55
CA ILE A 41 13.21 0.11 12.02
C ILE A 41 12.36 -0.47 10.88
N PRO A 42 11.93 0.30 9.85
CA PRO A 42 11.11 -0.26 8.78
C PRO A 42 11.76 -1.46 8.11
N TRP A 43 13.05 -1.36 7.78
CA TRP A 43 13.82 -2.44 7.18
C TRP A 43 14.03 -3.62 8.11
N ARG A 44 14.24 -3.36 9.42
CA ARG A 44 14.38 -4.44 10.41
C ARG A 44 13.09 -5.25 10.55
N VAL A 45 11.93 -4.60 10.51
CA VAL A 45 10.63 -5.27 10.52
C VAL A 45 10.44 -6.08 9.24
N ALA A 46 10.75 -5.50 8.07
CA ALA A 46 10.64 -6.20 6.80
C ALA A 46 11.51 -7.47 6.75
N PHE A 47 12.77 -7.39 7.22
CA PHE A 47 13.67 -8.54 7.28
C PHE A 47 13.25 -9.55 8.35
N ALA A 48 12.72 -9.12 9.50
CA ALA A 48 12.22 -10.04 10.50
C ALA A 48 11.01 -10.84 9.98
N LEU A 49 10.10 -10.20 9.26
CA LEU A 49 8.99 -10.88 8.62
C LEU A 49 9.46 -11.83 7.50
N GLN A 50 10.47 -11.43 6.72
CA GLN A 50 11.08 -12.32 5.73
C GLN A 50 11.68 -13.56 6.38
N GLN A 51 12.38 -13.43 7.51
CA GLN A 51 12.90 -14.54 8.29
C GLN A 51 11.80 -15.43 8.89
N ASP A 52 10.64 -14.84 9.22
CA ASP A 52 9.43 -15.54 9.67
C ASP A 52 8.67 -16.24 8.51
N GLY A 53 9.24 -16.26 7.31
CA GLY A 53 8.70 -16.98 6.14
C GLY A 53 7.80 -16.17 5.22
N TRP A 54 7.69 -14.84 5.41
CA TRP A 54 7.01 -13.98 4.45
C TRP A 54 7.89 -13.73 3.23
N TYR A 55 7.29 -13.60 2.06
CA TYR A 55 7.96 -13.16 0.85
C TYR A 55 8.03 -11.63 0.84
N LEU A 56 9.20 -11.06 1.07
CA LEU A 56 9.45 -9.63 0.87
C LEU A 56 9.59 -9.37 -0.63
N ARG A 57 8.56 -8.80 -1.23
CA ARG A 57 8.44 -8.66 -2.69
C ARG A 57 8.98 -7.36 -3.22
N GLN A 58 8.73 -6.27 -2.51
CA GLN A 58 9.10 -4.93 -2.98
C GLN A 58 9.16 -3.95 -1.80
N ASP A 59 10.07 -2.99 -1.90
CA ASP A 59 10.03 -1.73 -1.19
C ASP A 59 9.35 -0.67 -2.05
N ILE A 60 8.56 0.18 -1.42
CA ILE A 60 7.86 1.30 -2.06
C ILE A 60 8.19 2.54 -1.25
N ILE A 61 8.56 3.61 -1.94
CA ILE A 61 8.89 4.90 -1.35
C ILE A 61 7.66 5.81 -1.38
N TRP A 62 7.17 6.20 -0.22
CA TRP A 62 6.27 7.34 -0.13
C TRP A 62 7.08 8.62 -0.08
N HIS A 63 7.23 9.31 -1.21
CA HIS A 63 7.86 10.63 -1.30
C HIS A 63 6.87 11.71 -0.86
N LYS A 64 7.27 12.52 0.12
CA LYS A 64 6.53 13.65 0.66
C LYS A 64 7.07 14.95 0.06
N PRO A 65 6.37 15.60 -0.87
CA PRO A 65 6.84 16.86 -1.46
C PRO A 65 6.84 18.01 -0.46
N ASN A 66 6.11 17.87 0.65
CA ASN A 66 6.01 18.82 1.76
C ASN A 66 6.40 18.15 3.09
N PRO A 67 7.67 17.70 3.27
CA PRO A 67 8.11 17.12 4.53
C PRO A 67 8.12 18.16 5.65
N MET A 68 8.06 17.67 6.91
CA MET A 68 8.30 18.56 8.06
C MET A 68 9.72 19.12 7.97
N PRO A 69 9.91 20.43 8.19
CA PRO A 69 11.25 21.01 8.27
C PRO A 69 12.05 20.40 9.42
N GLU A 70 13.33 20.14 9.18
CA GLU A 70 14.26 19.66 10.20
C GLU A 70 15.43 20.64 10.33
N SER A 71 15.75 21.03 11.56
CA SER A 71 16.87 21.94 11.86
C SER A 71 18.22 21.21 11.95
N VAL A 72 18.43 20.18 11.14
CA VAL A 72 19.67 19.39 11.11
C VAL A 72 20.60 19.87 9.99
N THR A 73 21.91 19.90 10.27
CA THR A 73 22.93 20.41 9.35
C THR A 73 23.92 19.33 8.91
N ASP A 74 23.87 18.15 9.52
CA ASP A 74 24.82 17.04 9.29
C ASP A 74 24.22 15.87 8.48
N ARG A 75 23.01 16.03 7.98
CA ARG A 75 22.34 15.11 7.06
C ARG A 75 21.22 15.80 6.27
N CYS A 76 20.74 15.17 5.22
CA CYS A 76 19.59 15.66 4.47
C CYS A 76 18.29 15.57 5.28
N THR A 77 17.37 16.50 5.04
CA THR A 77 15.99 16.42 5.55
C THR A 77 15.29 15.16 5.02
N LYS A 78 14.69 14.38 5.91
CA LYS A 78 13.97 13.16 5.52
C LYS A 78 12.65 13.52 4.86
N SER A 79 12.53 13.22 3.56
CA SER A 79 11.35 13.52 2.74
C SER A 79 10.58 12.29 2.26
N HIS A 80 10.84 11.12 2.84
CA HIS A 80 10.17 9.88 2.45
C HIS A 80 9.96 8.92 3.61
N GLU A 81 9.01 8.01 3.41
CA GLU A 81 8.79 6.82 4.25
C GLU A 81 8.74 5.57 3.37
N TYR A 82 8.82 4.39 4.01
CA TYR A 82 8.81 3.10 3.33
C TYR A 82 7.48 2.39 3.51
N LEU A 83 7.02 1.75 2.44
CA LEU A 83 6.02 0.70 2.46
C LEU A 83 6.68 -0.57 1.92
N PHE A 84 6.32 -1.73 2.46
CA PHE A 84 6.83 -3.00 1.99
C PHE A 84 5.68 -3.87 1.50
N LEU A 85 5.82 -4.39 0.28
CA LEU A 85 4.93 -5.42 -0.21
C LEU A 85 5.42 -6.77 0.30
N LEU A 86 4.64 -7.39 1.16
CA LEU A 86 4.88 -8.73 1.68
C LEU A 86 3.74 -9.66 1.30
N ALA A 87 4.05 -10.94 1.10
CA ALA A 87 3.06 -11.97 0.81
C ALA A 87 3.35 -13.25 1.59
N LYS A 88 2.30 -14.01 1.97
CA LYS A 88 2.44 -15.28 2.68
C LYS A 88 2.89 -16.43 1.78
N SER A 89 2.75 -16.30 0.47
CA SER A 89 3.12 -17.34 -0.48
C SER A 89 3.75 -16.76 -1.75
N GLN A 90 4.44 -17.59 -2.50
CA GLN A 90 5.04 -17.22 -3.79
C GLN A 90 3.99 -16.77 -4.81
N LYS A 91 2.80 -17.40 -4.79
CA LYS A 91 1.64 -17.00 -5.60
C LYS A 91 0.65 -16.29 -4.70
N TYR A 92 0.35 -15.04 -5.01
CA TYR A 92 -0.57 -14.19 -4.25
C TYR A 92 -1.42 -13.35 -5.20
N TYR A 93 -2.52 -12.81 -4.70
CA TYR A 93 -3.35 -11.89 -5.45
C TYR A 93 -2.68 -10.52 -5.54
N PHE A 94 -2.62 -9.97 -6.73
CA PHE A 94 -2.17 -8.59 -6.97
C PHE A 94 -2.86 -8.03 -8.20
N ASP A 95 -3.78 -7.09 -8.01
CA ASP A 95 -4.50 -6.40 -9.09
C ASP A 95 -3.69 -5.20 -9.57
N ASN A 96 -2.79 -5.46 -10.51
CA ASN A 96 -1.97 -4.42 -11.11
C ASN A 96 -2.79 -3.42 -11.93
N ASP A 97 -3.89 -3.84 -12.53
CA ASP A 97 -4.68 -3.00 -13.43
C ASP A 97 -5.46 -1.93 -12.67
N SER A 98 -5.93 -2.23 -11.46
CA SER A 98 -6.65 -1.27 -10.60
C SER A 98 -5.80 -0.09 -10.13
N ILE A 99 -4.46 -0.19 -10.21
CA ILE A 99 -3.53 0.83 -9.72
C ILE A 99 -2.62 1.41 -10.81
N ARG A 100 -2.90 1.14 -12.11
CA ARG A 100 -2.10 1.68 -13.20
C ARG A 100 -2.04 3.20 -13.18
N GLU A 101 -0.93 3.72 -13.67
CA GLU A 101 -0.71 5.15 -13.88
C GLU A 101 -0.96 5.50 -15.35
N SER A 102 -1.48 6.69 -15.59
CA SER A 102 -1.61 7.22 -16.96
C SER A 102 -0.26 7.20 -17.68
N SER A 103 -0.26 6.76 -18.92
CA SER A 103 0.93 6.86 -19.76
C SER A 103 1.12 8.31 -20.23
N MET A 104 2.38 8.73 -20.35
CA MET A 104 2.70 10.05 -20.91
C MET A 104 2.30 10.09 -22.39
N PRO A 105 1.72 11.19 -22.90
CA PRO A 105 1.33 11.32 -24.29
C PRO A 105 2.46 11.00 -25.28
N GLU A 106 3.69 11.46 -24.99
CA GLU A 106 4.87 11.19 -25.80
C GLU A 106 5.22 9.69 -25.84
N SER A 107 5.07 9.01 -24.72
CA SER A 107 5.30 7.55 -24.65
C SER A 107 4.24 6.81 -25.47
N ILE A 108 2.97 7.24 -25.43
CA ILE A 108 1.90 6.65 -26.24
C ILE A 108 2.19 6.86 -27.72
N ALA A 109 2.53 8.08 -28.14
CA ALA A 109 2.86 8.40 -29.52
C ALA A 109 4.06 7.59 -30.03
N HIS A 110 5.13 7.47 -29.23
CA HIS A 110 6.30 6.66 -29.56
C HIS A 110 5.93 5.18 -29.74
N HIS A 111 5.24 4.57 -28.78
CA HIS A 111 4.86 3.17 -28.85
C HIS A 111 3.90 2.89 -30.03
N THR A 112 2.96 3.79 -30.31
CA THR A 112 2.04 3.65 -31.45
C THR A 112 2.78 3.72 -32.77
N LYS A 113 3.76 4.64 -32.90
CA LYS A 113 4.58 4.78 -34.11
C LYS A 113 5.41 3.53 -34.41
N TYR A 114 5.82 2.81 -33.39
CA TYR A 114 6.71 1.65 -33.51
C TYR A 114 6.02 0.31 -33.22
N ALA A 115 4.73 0.32 -32.92
CA ALA A 115 3.95 -0.90 -32.69
C ALA A 115 4.05 -1.85 -33.90
N GLY A 116 4.30 -3.13 -33.63
CA GLY A 116 4.46 -4.17 -34.67
C GLY A 116 5.79 -4.13 -35.41
N LYS A 117 6.68 -3.20 -35.14
CA LYS A 117 8.01 -3.19 -35.76
C LYS A 117 8.97 -4.07 -34.97
N HIS A 118 9.61 -4.99 -35.66
CA HIS A 118 10.69 -5.81 -35.11
C HIS A 118 12.02 -5.12 -35.32
N TYR A 119 12.74 -4.78 -34.26
CA TYR A 119 14.11 -4.26 -34.36
C TYR A 119 15.09 -5.42 -34.10
N ARG A 120 15.97 -5.66 -35.07
CA ARG A 120 17.18 -6.42 -34.80
C ARG A 120 18.21 -5.45 -34.20
N LYS A 121 18.54 -5.61 -32.92
CA LYS A 121 19.69 -4.93 -32.36
C LYS A 121 20.94 -5.61 -32.89
N LYS A 122 21.65 -4.95 -33.83
CA LYS A 122 22.97 -5.34 -34.29
C LYS A 122 23.96 -4.75 -33.30
N GLU A 123 24.33 -5.49 -32.27
CA GLU A 123 25.37 -5.08 -31.34
C GLU A 123 26.33 -6.25 -31.10
N TYR A 124 27.59 -5.97 -31.38
CA TYR A 124 28.78 -6.73 -31.00
C TYR A 124 28.86 -8.20 -31.44
N GLY A 125 29.60 -8.45 -32.58
CA GLY A 125 30.20 -9.73 -32.92
C GLY A 125 29.24 -10.83 -33.31
N ASP A 126 29.50 -11.50 -34.39
CA ASP A 126 28.65 -12.56 -34.97
C ASP A 126 28.52 -13.84 -34.13
N ASP A 127 29.11 -13.92 -32.93
CA ASP A 127 29.25 -15.16 -32.16
C ASP A 127 28.31 -15.29 -30.96
N LEU A 128 27.45 -14.32 -30.66
CA LEU A 128 26.41 -14.42 -29.63
C LEU A 128 25.03 -14.12 -30.21
N ALA A 129 24.52 -15.08 -30.98
CA ALA A 129 23.17 -15.03 -31.53
C ALA A 129 22.08 -15.32 -30.50
N SER A 130 22.01 -14.58 -29.38
CA SER A 130 20.76 -14.40 -28.67
C SER A 130 20.01 -13.22 -29.28
N VAL A 131 19.38 -13.44 -30.43
CA VAL A 131 18.46 -12.48 -31.04
C VAL A 131 17.24 -12.38 -30.15
N THR A 132 17.28 -11.51 -29.14
CA THR A 132 16.07 -11.09 -28.46
C THR A 132 15.25 -10.28 -29.45
N LYS A 133 14.25 -10.91 -30.08
CA LYS A 133 13.22 -10.21 -30.84
C LYS A 133 12.44 -9.33 -29.89
N TRP A 134 12.77 -8.04 -29.84
CA TRP A 134 11.95 -7.05 -29.15
C TRP A 134 10.79 -6.69 -30.07
N GLU A 135 9.61 -7.18 -29.73
CA GLU A 135 8.36 -6.74 -30.33
C GLU A 135 7.88 -5.49 -29.59
N HIS A 136 7.79 -4.35 -30.26
CA HIS A 136 7.14 -3.17 -29.71
C HIS A 136 5.64 -3.44 -29.59
N ARG A 137 5.20 -3.78 -28.39
CA ARG A 137 3.78 -3.93 -28.10
C ARG A 137 3.09 -2.57 -28.06
N ALA A 138 1.84 -2.54 -28.51
CA ALA A 138 0.99 -1.37 -28.32
C ALA A 138 0.91 -1.01 -26.82
N PRO A 139 0.81 0.29 -26.48
CA PRO A 139 0.62 0.70 -25.10
C PRO A 139 -0.62 0.04 -24.50
N ASN A 140 -0.53 -0.37 -23.24
CA ASN A 140 -1.71 -0.85 -22.55
C ASN A 140 -2.74 0.30 -22.43
N PRO A 141 -3.99 0.14 -22.88
CA PRO A 141 -5.00 1.19 -22.82
C PRO A 141 -5.31 1.64 -21.39
N LEU A 142 -5.09 0.76 -20.39
CA LEU A 142 -5.24 1.09 -18.97
C LEU A 142 -4.05 1.88 -18.40
N GLY A 143 -3.02 2.15 -19.20
CA GLY A 143 -1.83 2.86 -18.77
C GLY A 143 -0.66 1.96 -18.41
N ARG A 144 0.36 2.54 -17.79
CA ARG A 144 1.59 1.85 -17.39
C ARG A 144 1.47 1.27 -15.98
N ASN A 145 2.29 0.27 -15.67
CA ASN A 145 2.41 -0.25 -14.31
C ASN A 145 2.81 0.87 -13.33
N LYS A 146 2.18 0.86 -12.16
CA LYS A 146 2.52 1.80 -11.09
C LYS A 146 3.97 1.62 -10.67
N ARG A 147 4.71 2.73 -10.56
CA ARG A 147 6.10 2.74 -10.13
C ARG A 147 6.20 2.70 -8.61
N SER A 148 7.37 2.31 -8.09
CA SER A 148 7.61 2.13 -6.66
C SER A 148 7.87 3.44 -5.89
N VAL A 149 7.96 4.59 -6.55
CA VAL A 149 8.05 5.90 -5.88
C VAL A 149 6.74 6.63 -6.04
N TRP A 150 6.03 6.84 -4.90
CA TRP A 150 4.72 7.46 -4.85
C TRP A 150 4.84 8.86 -4.25
N THR A 151 4.62 9.87 -5.06
CA THR A 151 4.60 11.27 -4.60
C THR A 151 3.20 11.61 -4.10
N ILE A 152 3.03 11.66 -2.78
CA ILE A 152 1.74 11.92 -2.14
C ILE A 152 1.95 12.96 -1.04
N THR A 153 1.24 14.09 -1.17
CA THR A 153 1.29 15.20 -0.21
C THR A 153 0.70 14.78 1.13
N THR A 154 1.38 15.11 2.21
CA THR A 154 0.82 14.98 3.56
C THR A 154 -0.37 15.92 3.71
N LYS A 155 -1.45 15.43 4.33
CA LYS A 155 -2.65 16.22 4.60
C LYS A 155 -2.78 16.42 6.11
N PRO A 156 -3.01 17.65 6.59
CA PRO A 156 -3.24 17.88 8.01
C PRO A 156 -4.49 17.12 8.45
N PHE A 157 -4.41 16.49 9.60
CA PHE A 157 -5.54 15.85 10.23
C PHE A 157 -6.09 16.79 11.31
N LYS A 158 -7.40 17.06 11.29
CA LYS A 158 -8.06 18.02 12.21
C LYS A 158 -8.20 17.52 13.65
N GLY A 159 -7.87 16.26 13.94
CA GLY A 159 -7.92 15.67 15.28
C GLY A 159 -6.55 15.64 15.96
N ALA A 160 -6.55 15.41 17.27
CA ALA A 160 -5.33 15.26 18.08
C ALA A 160 -4.65 13.89 17.85
N HIS A 161 -4.18 13.61 16.63
CA HIS A 161 -3.49 12.38 16.27
C HIS A 161 -2.19 12.71 15.54
N PHE A 162 -1.05 12.23 16.05
CA PHE A 162 0.28 12.68 15.61
C PHE A 162 0.84 11.95 14.39
N ALA A 163 0.34 10.79 14.00
CA ALA A 163 0.95 9.96 12.95
C ALA A 163 -0.10 9.44 11.95
N THR A 164 -0.80 10.36 11.26
CA THR A 164 -1.78 9.98 10.25
C THR A 164 -1.18 9.99 8.86
N PHE A 165 -1.53 8.99 8.07
CA PHE A 165 -1.24 8.98 6.64
C PHE A 165 -2.49 9.38 5.82
N PRO A 166 -2.29 9.97 4.62
CA PRO A 166 -3.40 10.37 3.78
C PRO A 166 -4.12 9.14 3.16
N PRO A 167 -5.45 9.20 2.94
CA PRO A 167 -6.20 8.14 2.28
C PRO A 167 -5.62 7.71 0.93
N ASP A 168 -5.02 8.65 0.21
CA ASP A 168 -4.42 8.43 -1.11
C ASP A 168 -3.20 7.47 -1.05
N LEU A 169 -2.57 7.32 0.13
CA LEU A 169 -1.47 6.38 0.34
C LEU A 169 -1.97 4.93 0.43
N ILE A 170 -3.03 4.68 1.22
CA ILE A 170 -3.50 3.32 1.46
C ILE A 170 -4.44 2.81 0.36
N LYS A 171 -5.08 3.72 -0.40
CA LYS A 171 -6.00 3.37 -1.47
C LYS A 171 -5.40 2.41 -2.50
N PRO A 172 -4.23 2.67 -3.13
CA PRO A 172 -3.63 1.73 -4.07
C PRO A 172 -3.22 0.41 -3.41
N CYS A 173 -2.84 0.40 -2.13
CA CYS A 173 -2.53 -0.83 -1.42
C CYS A 173 -3.76 -1.75 -1.29
N ILE A 174 -4.91 -1.19 -0.90
CA ILE A 174 -6.16 -1.94 -0.77
C ILE A 174 -6.65 -2.43 -2.14
N LEU A 175 -6.57 -1.58 -3.17
CA LEU A 175 -7.00 -1.94 -4.53
C LEU A 175 -6.17 -3.10 -5.09
N ALA A 176 -4.85 -3.02 -4.96
CA ALA A 176 -3.95 -4.04 -5.49
C ALA A 176 -3.99 -5.34 -4.70
N GLY A 177 -4.08 -5.26 -3.36
CA GLY A 177 -3.93 -6.41 -2.47
C GLY A 177 -5.23 -7.13 -2.11
N SER A 178 -6.40 -6.66 -2.57
CA SER A 178 -7.67 -7.25 -2.14
C SER A 178 -8.77 -7.15 -3.21
N LYS A 179 -9.71 -8.10 -3.17
CA LYS A 179 -10.95 -8.10 -3.96
C LYS A 179 -12.07 -7.40 -3.20
N ILE A 180 -13.13 -7.02 -3.92
CA ILE A 180 -14.38 -6.54 -3.31
C ILE A 180 -14.89 -7.61 -2.34
N GLY A 181 -15.27 -7.18 -1.12
CA GLY A 181 -15.76 -8.06 -0.05
C GLY A 181 -14.68 -8.70 0.82
N ASP A 182 -13.39 -8.61 0.46
CA ASP A 182 -12.29 -9.10 1.29
C ASP A 182 -12.16 -8.30 2.59
N ILE A 183 -11.41 -8.85 3.55
CA ILE A 183 -11.18 -8.24 4.86
C ILE A 183 -9.79 -7.57 4.85
N ILE A 184 -9.76 -6.30 5.19
CA ILE A 184 -8.54 -5.52 5.43
C ILE A 184 -8.27 -5.51 6.93
N LEU A 185 -7.11 -6.00 7.36
CA LEU A 185 -6.66 -5.91 8.75
C LEU A 185 -5.70 -4.72 8.89
N ASP A 186 -5.98 -3.85 9.86
CA ASP A 186 -5.04 -2.82 10.30
C ASP A 186 -4.78 -3.00 11.80
N PRO A 187 -3.60 -3.54 12.19
CA PRO A 187 -3.26 -3.78 13.58
C PRO A 187 -2.87 -2.51 14.36
N PHE A 188 -2.78 -1.34 13.69
CA PHE A 188 -2.45 -0.04 14.27
C PHE A 188 -3.43 1.02 13.77
N PHE A 189 -4.73 0.80 14.07
CA PHE A 189 -5.84 1.46 13.40
C PHE A 189 -5.89 2.98 13.56
N GLY A 190 -5.40 3.49 14.68
CA GLY A 190 -5.36 4.92 14.96
C GLY A 190 -6.71 5.59 14.75
N SER A 191 -6.73 6.64 13.95
CA SER A 191 -7.94 7.40 13.61
C SER A 191 -8.85 6.72 12.56
N GLY A 192 -8.59 5.47 12.16
CA GLY A 192 -9.45 4.68 11.28
C GLY A 192 -9.36 5.02 9.79
N THR A 193 -8.26 5.59 9.32
CA THR A 193 -8.09 5.94 7.89
C THR A 193 -8.25 4.72 6.98
N THR A 194 -7.61 3.60 7.34
CA THR A 194 -7.72 2.32 6.60
C THR A 194 -9.16 1.85 6.52
N GLY A 195 -9.91 1.90 7.63
CA GLY A 195 -11.31 1.47 7.67
C GLY A 195 -12.21 2.31 6.77
N VAL A 196 -12.03 3.64 6.77
CA VAL A 196 -12.78 4.54 5.88
C VAL A 196 -12.50 4.23 4.42
N VAL A 197 -11.23 4.00 4.04
CA VAL A 197 -10.86 3.71 2.66
C VAL A 197 -11.33 2.31 2.24
N ALA A 198 -11.16 1.31 3.10
CA ALA A 198 -11.65 -0.05 2.85
C ALA A 198 -13.17 -0.05 2.62
N TRP A 199 -13.92 0.61 3.47
CA TRP A 199 -15.37 0.73 3.33
C TRP A 199 -15.77 1.39 2.00
N LYS A 200 -15.15 2.52 1.64
CA LYS A 200 -15.40 3.23 0.36
C LYS A 200 -15.09 2.38 -0.87
N LEU A 201 -14.20 1.42 -0.73
CA LEU A 201 -13.80 0.50 -1.79
C LEU A 201 -14.59 -0.83 -1.73
N ASN A 202 -15.65 -0.91 -0.93
CA ASN A 202 -16.47 -2.12 -0.74
C ASN A 202 -15.67 -3.32 -0.19
N ARG A 203 -14.72 -3.05 0.72
CA ARG A 203 -14.02 -4.06 1.50
C ARG A 203 -14.50 -4.01 2.94
N ARG A 204 -14.48 -5.16 3.62
CA ARG A 204 -14.65 -5.22 5.07
C ARG A 204 -13.33 -4.85 5.73
N PHE A 205 -13.34 -4.52 7.00
CA PHE A 205 -12.11 -4.23 7.74
C PHE A 205 -12.18 -4.71 9.18
N ILE A 206 -10.99 -4.94 9.76
CA ILE A 206 -10.76 -5.16 11.19
C ILE A 206 -9.67 -4.19 11.58
N GLY A 207 -9.97 -3.30 12.54
CA GLY A 207 -9.00 -2.39 13.12
C GLY A 207 -8.67 -2.81 14.56
N ILE A 208 -7.39 -2.74 14.93
CA ILE A 208 -6.91 -2.96 16.30
C ILE A 208 -6.27 -1.67 16.76
N GLU A 209 -6.68 -1.15 17.91
CA GLU A 209 -6.15 0.07 18.51
C GLU A 209 -6.11 -0.07 20.03
N LEU A 210 -5.01 0.33 20.65
CA LEU A 210 -4.82 0.25 22.11
C LEU A 210 -5.31 1.49 22.84
N ASN A 211 -5.25 2.66 22.17
CA ASN A 211 -5.66 3.91 22.80
C ASN A 211 -7.18 4.08 22.66
N PRO A 212 -7.93 4.12 23.78
CA PRO A 212 -9.39 4.26 23.75
C PRO A 212 -9.86 5.58 23.12
N ASP A 213 -9.06 6.64 23.17
CA ASP A 213 -9.41 7.92 22.54
C ASP A 213 -9.34 7.80 21.02
N TYR A 214 -8.36 7.08 20.50
CA TYR A 214 -8.26 6.79 19.07
C TYR A 214 -9.35 5.82 18.61
N CYS A 215 -9.73 4.85 19.43
CA CYS A 215 -10.89 4.00 19.15
C CYS A 215 -12.15 4.84 18.96
N ARG A 216 -12.45 5.76 19.90
CA ARG A 216 -13.62 6.66 19.81
C ARG A 216 -13.55 7.54 18.55
N MET A 217 -12.39 8.11 18.26
CA MET A 217 -12.18 8.93 17.07
C MET A 217 -12.45 8.14 15.78
N ALA A 218 -11.97 6.90 15.70
CA ALA A 218 -12.20 6.02 14.57
C ALA A 218 -13.68 5.65 14.42
N GLU A 219 -14.37 5.33 15.52
CA GLU A 219 -15.78 5.02 15.52
C GLU A 219 -16.64 6.22 15.06
N GLU A 220 -16.39 7.41 15.59
CA GLU A 220 -17.06 8.64 15.16
C GLU A 220 -16.86 8.93 13.69
N ARG A 221 -15.62 8.74 13.21
CA ARG A 221 -15.28 8.96 11.80
C ARG A 221 -15.92 7.94 10.87
N LEU A 222 -16.11 6.70 11.30
CA LEU A 222 -16.73 5.63 10.52
C LEU A 222 -18.27 5.67 10.58
N LYS A 223 -18.85 6.24 11.64
CA LYS A 223 -20.29 6.28 11.88
C LYS A 223 -21.12 6.74 10.68
N PRO A 224 -20.79 7.85 9.96
CA PRO A 224 -21.57 8.28 8.80
C PRO A 224 -21.61 7.24 7.68
N TYR A 225 -20.50 6.55 7.46
CA TYR A 225 -20.40 5.53 6.40
C TYR A 225 -21.18 4.26 6.75
N LEU A 226 -21.11 3.82 7.99
CA LEU A 226 -21.83 2.62 8.47
C LEU A 226 -23.34 2.85 8.53
N MET A 227 -23.80 4.07 8.87
CA MET A 227 -25.22 4.42 8.86
C MET A 227 -25.78 4.44 7.44
N GLN A 228 -25.04 4.94 6.47
CA GLN A 228 -25.48 4.99 5.07
C GLN A 228 -25.78 3.59 4.52
N SER A 229 -24.94 2.59 4.84
CA SER A 229 -25.19 1.21 4.41
C SER A 229 -26.45 0.61 5.00
N ARG A 230 -26.78 0.93 6.27
CA ARG A 230 -28.02 0.49 6.92
C ARG A 230 -29.27 1.05 6.24
N LEU A 231 -29.23 2.32 5.84
CA LEU A 231 -30.35 2.97 5.14
C LEU A 231 -30.57 2.35 3.75
N PHE A 232 -29.53 2.04 3.01
CA PHE A 232 -29.63 1.34 1.73
C PHE A 232 -30.24 -0.06 1.90
N HIS A 233 -29.82 -0.81 2.91
CA HIS A 233 -30.33 -2.15 3.16
C HIS A 233 -31.82 -2.14 3.55
N LEU A 234 -32.23 -1.19 4.40
CA LEU A 234 -33.63 -1.00 4.79
C LEU A 234 -34.52 -0.58 3.62
N ASN A 235 -34.04 0.26 2.72
CA ASN A 235 -34.78 0.65 1.53
C ASN A 235 -34.93 -0.49 0.52
N THR A 236 -33.91 -1.35 0.38
CA THR A 236 -33.98 -2.53 -0.50
C THR A 236 -34.98 -3.57 0.03
N LEU A 237 -35.06 -3.76 1.34
CA LEU A 237 -36.05 -4.67 1.94
C LEU A 237 -37.48 -4.13 1.76
N LYS A 238 -37.73 -2.84 1.91
CA LYS A 238 -39.04 -2.23 1.70
C LYS A 238 -39.53 -2.28 0.23
N ASN A 239 -38.61 -2.28 -0.74
CA ASN A 239 -38.96 -2.34 -2.15
C ASN A 239 -39.19 -3.78 -2.66
N ASN A 240 -38.86 -4.80 -1.86
CA ASN A 240 -39.10 -6.22 -2.21
C ASN A 240 -40.37 -6.78 -1.53
N GLU A 241 -41.11 -5.96 -0.78
CA GLU A 241 -42.39 -6.32 -0.13
C GLU A 241 -43.62 -5.72 -0.84
N VAL A 242 -43.45 -5.26 -2.11
CA VAL A 242 -44.56 -4.74 -2.93
C VAL A 242 -44.79 -5.64 -4.14
#